data_a76419d8a1aa1bdaa85412d8c3db48a6
#
_entry.id   a76419d8a1aa1bdaa85412d8c3db48a6
#
_cell.length_a   1.000
_cell.length_b   1.000
_cell.length_c   1.000
_cell.angle_alpha   90.00
_cell.angle_beta   90.00
_cell.angle_gamma   90.00
#
_symmetry.space_group_name_H-M   'P 1'
#
loop_
_entity.id
_entity.type
_entity.pdbx_description
1 polymer ?
#
loop_
_entity_poly.entity_id
_entity_poly.type
_entity_poly.pdbx_seq_one_letter_code
_entity_poly.pdbx_strand_id
1 'polypeptide(L)'
;MSNKERLRDLPVIIILTLCLVCSMIGYFNVSYELKELKGTETTGQDISMDLEIEKKWVIDKDKIPYDLSKADCFDIVQTYINYLPEIRVRQITHKGHTWYMMALKRWVNSDALVREESDFYITKEEYENTVGKGLDNTIYKKRYQFEVDDLTYAVDIFEGELEGLAYLEIEFESEKLANSFETPDWIIKDVTNDRRFKNQELAQFGMPKIN
;
A
#
# COMPACT_ATOMS: atom_id res chain seq x y z
N MET A 1 -38.82 2.51 -17.89
CA MET A 1 -38.03 2.83 -16.69
C MET A 1 -36.56 2.78 -17.07
N SER A 2 -35.87 3.90 -17.04
CA SER A 2 -34.49 4.06 -17.51
C SER A 2 -33.52 3.56 -16.43
N ASN A 3 -32.34 3.03 -16.85
CA ASN A 3 -31.28 2.57 -15.97
C ASN A 3 -30.75 3.62 -14.94
N LYS A 4 -31.21 4.86 -15.05
CA LYS A 4 -30.89 5.96 -14.11
C LYS A 4 -31.62 5.90 -12.76
N GLU A 5 -32.72 5.17 -12.66
CA GLU A 5 -33.49 5.09 -11.40
C GLU A 5 -33.01 3.94 -10.48
N ARG A 6 -32.28 2.95 -11.00
CA ARG A 6 -31.79 1.81 -10.18
C ARG A 6 -30.60 2.11 -9.28
N LEU A 7 -29.90 3.22 -9.49
CA LEU A 7 -28.71 3.57 -8.71
C LEU A 7 -29.00 4.46 -7.49
N ARG A 8 -30.24 4.88 -7.28
CA ARG A 8 -30.62 5.76 -6.13
C ARG A 8 -30.83 5.02 -4.82
N ASP A 9 -30.93 3.69 -4.85
CA ASP A 9 -31.30 2.87 -3.68
C ASP A 9 -30.21 1.85 -3.28
N LEU A 10 -28.98 2.02 -3.70
CA LEU A 10 -27.85 1.26 -3.15
C LEU A 10 -27.67 1.66 -1.68
N PRO A 11 -27.77 0.73 -0.74
CA PRO A 11 -27.68 1.06 0.68
C PRO A 11 -26.29 1.64 1.00
N VAL A 12 -26.29 2.68 1.81
CA VAL A 12 -25.09 3.39 2.33
C VAL A 12 -24.01 2.43 2.88
N ILE A 13 -24.42 1.25 3.30
CA ILE A 13 -23.58 0.15 3.78
C ILE A 13 -22.60 -0.36 2.70
N ILE A 14 -22.97 -0.38 1.41
CA ILE A 14 -22.07 -0.82 0.34
C ILE A 14 -20.99 0.25 0.07
N ILE A 15 -21.33 1.51 0.24
CA ILE A 15 -20.38 2.64 0.10
C ILE A 15 -19.37 2.64 1.27
N LEU A 16 -19.82 2.32 2.49
CA LEU A 16 -18.94 2.20 3.66
C LEU A 16 -18.02 0.97 3.59
N THR A 17 -18.47 -0.14 2.98
CA THR A 17 -17.61 -1.33 2.82
C THR A 17 -16.55 -1.13 1.73
N LEU A 18 -16.83 -0.33 0.69
CA LEU A 18 -15.81 0.10 -0.26
C LEU A 18 -14.81 1.08 0.36
N CYS A 19 -15.23 1.96 1.25
CA CYS A 19 -14.34 2.88 1.97
C CYS A 19 -13.33 2.15 2.89
N LEU A 20 -13.70 1.02 3.50
CA LEU A 20 -12.80 0.23 4.34
C LEU A 20 -11.73 -0.51 3.53
N VAL A 21 -12.00 -0.87 2.29
CA VAL A 21 -10.99 -1.41 1.36
C VAL A 21 -10.08 -0.29 0.83
N CYS A 22 -10.57 0.95 0.78
CA CYS A 22 -9.81 2.13 0.33
C CYS A 22 -8.79 2.64 1.36
N SER A 23 -8.94 2.37 2.66
CA SER A 23 -7.94 2.76 3.67
C SER A 23 -6.60 2.02 3.50
N MET A 24 -6.60 0.87 2.80
CA MET A 24 -5.38 0.14 2.43
C MET A 24 -4.55 0.80 1.35
N ILE A 25 -5.18 1.64 0.55
CA ILE A 25 -4.63 2.18 -0.69
C ILE A 25 -4.49 3.69 -0.56
N GLY A 26 -4.44 4.21 0.69
CA GLY A 26 -4.46 5.65 0.94
C GLY A 26 -5.60 6.31 0.17
N TYR A 27 -6.67 6.67 0.83
CA TYR A 27 -7.77 7.53 0.36
C TYR A 27 -7.98 7.60 -1.18
N PHE A 28 -8.10 6.45 -1.87
CA PHE A 28 -8.43 6.47 -3.28
C PHE A 28 -9.93 6.39 -3.53
N ASN A 29 -10.55 7.53 -3.49
CA ASN A 29 -11.42 8.07 -4.52
C ASN A 29 -12.78 7.44 -4.78
N VAL A 30 -13.68 7.62 -3.86
CA VAL A 30 -15.10 7.83 -4.22
C VAL A 30 -15.25 8.96 -5.28
N SER A 31 -14.28 9.90 -5.38
CA SER A 31 -14.29 10.96 -6.37
C SER A 31 -13.97 10.51 -7.81
N TYR A 32 -13.26 9.41 -8.02
CA TYR A 32 -12.98 8.93 -9.38
C TYR A 32 -14.21 8.29 -10.02
N GLU A 33 -14.90 7.38 -9.31
CA GLU A 33 -16.17 6.81 -9.80
C GLU A 33 -17.26 7.85 -9.99
N LEU A 34 -17.33 8.89 -9.12
CA LEU A 34 -18.27 9.98 -9.26
C LEU A 34 -17.93 10.93 -10.44
N LYS A 35 -16.67 11.05 -10.83
CA LYS A 35 -16.25 11.83 -12.02
C LYS A 35 -16.58 11.10 -13.31
N GLU A 36 -16.33 9.79 -13.39
CA GLU A 36 -16.68 8.97 -14.55
C GLU A 36 -18.18 8.96 -14.82
N LEU A 37 -19.00 8.94 -13.76
CA LEU A 37 -20.47 9.02 -13.85
C LEU A 37 -20.99 10.40 -14.29
N LYS A 38 -20.19 11.46 -14.20
CA LYS A 38 -20.61 12.83 -14.55
C LYS A 38 -20.22 13.29 -15.96
N GLY A 39 -19.42 12.51 -16.70
CA GLY A 39 -19.12 12.75 -18.11
C GLY A 39 -18.54 14.14 -18.39
N THR A 40 -17.70 14.68 -17.48
CA THR A 40 -17.00 15.95 -17.70
C THR A 40 -15.66 15.70 -18.37
N GLU A 41 -15.46 16.29 -19.54
CA GLU A 41 -14.16 16.37 -20.20
C GLU A 41 -13.13 16.98 -19.22
N THR A 42 -12.14 16.18 -18.82
CA THR A 42 -11.06 16.62 -17.93
C THR A 42 -9.98 17.28 -18.75
N THR A 43 -10.01 18.59 -18.84
CA THR A 43 -8.84 19.38 -19.20
C THR A 43 -7.97 19.53 -17.95
N GLY A 44 -6.86 18.76 -17.89
CA GLY A 44 -5.85 18.86 -16.83
C GLY A 44 -6.31 18.23 -15.52
N GLN A 45 -5.93 16.98 -15.25
CA GLN A 45 -6.01 16.42 -13.90
C GLN A 45 -4.93 17.11 -13.05
N ASP A 46 -5.36 17.82 -12.01
CA ASP A 46 -4.50 18.07 -10.87
C ASP A 46 -4.22 16.70 -10.24
N ILE A 47 -2.99 16.20 -10.43
CA ILE A 47 -2.52 15.00 -9.72
C ILE A 47 -2.31 15.45 -8.28
N SER A 48 -3.28 15.18 -7.41
CA SER A 48 -3.08 15.34 -5.98
C SER A 48 -2.06 14.27 -5.55
N MET A 49 -0.94 14.71 -5.02
CA MET A 49 0.01 13.83 -4.35
C MET A 49 -0.30 13.88 -2.87
N ASP A 50 -0.65 12.76 -2.30
CA ASP A 50 -0.93 12.66 -0.88
C ASP A 50 0.38 12.48 -0.10
N LEU A 51 0.46 13.08 1.09
CA LEU A 51 1.58 12.88 2.00
C LEU A 51 1.36 11.58 2.77
N GLU A 52 2.27 10.63 2.57
CA GLU A 52 2.33 9.38 3.30
C GLU A 52 3.27 9.54 4.51
N ILE A 53 2.75 9.35 5.71
CA ILE A 53 3.51 9.40 6.97
C ILE A 53 3.47 8.01 7.59
N GLU A 54 4.51 7.22 7.32
CA GLU A 54 4.59 5.81 7.67
C GLU A 54 5.72 5.51 8.65
N LYS A 55 5.45 4.74 9.70
CA LYS A 55 6.49 4.08 10.49
C LYS A 55 6.56 2.60 10.14
N LYS A 56 7.77 2.07 10.21
CA LYS A 56 8.08 0.69 9.81
C LYS A 56 9.00 0.02 10.82
N TRP A 57 8.67 -1.22 11.16
CA TRP A 57 9.45 -2.04 12.07
C TRP A 57 9.68 -3.44 11.51
N VAL A 58 10.88 -3.99 11.77
CA VAL A 58 11.13 -5.42 11.61
C VAL A 58 10.51 -6.14 12.78
N ILE A 59 9.81 -7.24 12.50
CA ILE A 59 9.12 -8.06 13.49
C ILE A 59 9.50 -9.54 13.35
N ASP A 60 9.32 -10.29 14.43
CA ASP A 60 9.32 -11.74 14.40
C ASP A 60 7.87 -12.23 14.15
N LYS A 61 7.63 -12.81 12.97
CA LYS A 61 6.27 -13.27 12.61
C LYS A 61 5.67 -14.26 13.60
N ASP A 62 6.51 -15.00 14.32
CA ASP A 62 6.07 -16.01 15.26
C ASP A 62 5.73 -15.41 16.65
N LYS A 63 6.04 -14.13 16.87
CA LYS A 63 5.74 -13.38 18.10
C LYS A 63 4.62 -12.36 17.96
N ILE A 64 3.98 -12.29 16.80
CA ILE A 64 2.83 -11.39 16.58
C ILE A 64 1.71 -11.80 17.55
N PRO A 65 1.22 -10.87 18.41
CA PRO A 65 0.23 -11.20 19.43
C PRO A 65 -1.21 -11.29 18.88
N TYR A 66 -1.39 -11.09 17.58
CA TYR A 66 -2.68 -11.06 16.90
C TYR A 66 -2.89 -12.29 16.02
N ASP A 67 -4.14 -12.76 15.95
CA ASP A 67 -4.53 -13.88 15.10
C ASP A 67 -4.69 -13.41 13.64
N LEU A 68 -3.65 -13.56 12.86
CA LEU A 68 -3.63 -13.13 11.45
C LEU A 68 -4.65 -13.89 10.58
N SER A 69 -5.19 -15.03 11.03
CA SER A 69 -6.23 -15.71 10.25
C SER A 69 -7.56 -14.95 10.19
N LYS A 70 -7.73 -13.95 11.07
CA LYS A 70 -8.90 -13.07 11.13
C LYS A 70 -8.67 -11.74 10.39
N ALA A 71 -7.44 -11.46 10.01
CA ALA A 71 -7.08 -10.27 9.27
C ALA A 71 -7.45 -10.37 7.79
N ASP A 72 -7.64 -9.24 7.13
CA ASP A 72 -7.71 -9.23 5.67
C ASP A 72 -6.32 -9.52 5.10
N CYS A 73 -6.23 -10.58 4.29
CA CYS A 73 -4.97 -11.02 3.68
C CYS A 73 -4.93 -10.67 2.19
N PHE A 74 -3.84 -10.02 1.77
CA PHE A 74 -3.57 -9.62 0.39
C PHE A 74 -2.28 -10.25 -0.10
N ASP A 75 -2.38 -11.01 -1.20
CA ASP A 75 -1.21 -11.48 -1.92
C ASP A 75 -0.71 -10.35 -2.84
N ILE A 76 0.52 -9.91 -2.67
CA ILE A 76 1.09 -8.76 -3.39
C ILE A 76 2.33 -9.20 -4.16
N VAL A 77 2.29 -9.00 -5.48
CA VAL A 77 3.45 -9.06 -6.37
C VAL A 77 3.80 -7.63 -6.78
N GLN A 78 4.98 -7.15 -6.42
CA GLN A 78 5.41 -5.77 -6.61
C GLN A 78 6.70 -5.71 -7.40
N THR A 79 6.64 -5.10 -8.59
CA THR A 79 7.77 -4.98 -9.51
C THR A 79 8.17 -3.51 -9.66
N TYR A 80 9.47 -3.22 -9.55
CA TYR A 80 10.02 -1.88 -9.73
C TYR A 80 10.37 -1.61 -11.18
N ILE A 81 9.90 -0.48 -11.70
CA ILE A 81 10.12 0.00 -13.06
C ILE A 81 11.23 1.04 -13.08
N ASN A 82 11.31 1.86 -12.04
CA ASN A 82 12.34 2.86 -11.85
C ASN A 82 12.55 3.12 -10.35
N TYR A 83 13.76 3.54 -9.98
CA TYR A 83 14.09 3.78 -8.57
C TYR A 83 14.16 5.26 -8.20
N LEU A 84 14.33 6.16 -9.18
CA LEU A 84 14.39 7.61 -8.93
C LEU A 84 13.83 8.40 -10.14
N PRO A 85 12.61 8.94 -10.08
CA PRO A 85 11.62 8.72 -9.01
C PRO A 85 11.26 7.24 -8.87
N GLU A 86 10.80 6.82 -7.70
CA GLU A 86 10.33 5.45 -7.51
C GLU A 86 9.04 5.23 -8.30
N ILE A 87 9.09 4.30 -9.25
CA ILE A 87 7.92 3.84 -10.01
C ILE A 87 7.83 2.34 -9.84
N ARG A 88 6.68 1.88 -9.38
CA ARG A 88 6.39 0.45 -9.21
C ARG A 88 5.02 0.10 -9.72
N VAL A 89 4.85 -1.15 -10.15
CA VAL A 89 3.54 -1.75 -10.42
C VAL A 89 3.28 -2.89 -9.45
N ARG A 90 2.02 -3.07 -9.09
CA ARG A 90 1.57 -4.10 -8.16
C ARG A 90 0.43 -4.89 -8.78
N GLN A 91 0.49 -6.22 -8.64
CA GLN A 91 -0.66 -7.09 -8.71
C GLN A 91 -1.07 -7.38 -7.27
N ILE A 92 -2.32 -7.17 -6.93
CA ILE A 92 -2.86 -7.40 -5.59
C ILE A 92 -4.04 -8.35 -5.71
N THR A 93 -4.03 -9.43 -4.93
CA THR A 93 -5.11 -10.40 -4.89
C THR A 93 -5.67 -10.51 -3.49
N HIS A 94 -6.99 -10.38 -3.34
CA HIS A 94 -7.71 -10.52 -2.09
C HIS A 94 -9.04 -11.24 -2.31
N LYS A 95 -9.34 -12.27 -1.53
CA LYS A 95 -10.59 -13.05 -1.61
C LYS A 95 -10.97 -13.46 -3.05
N GLY A 96 -9.96 -13.84 -3.86
CA GLY A 96 -10.15 -14.30 -5.24
C GLY A 96 -10.31 -13.19 -6.29
N HIS A 97 -10.29 -11.92 -5.90
CA HIS A 97 -10.29 -10.78 -6.81
C HIS A 97 -8.87 -10.24 -6.98
N THR A 98 -8.51 -9.93 -8.22
CA THR A 98 -7.18 -9.37 -8.56
C THR A 98 -7.35 -8.03 -9.24
N TRP A 99 -6.55 -7.05 -8.81
CA TRP A 99 -6.44 -5.74 -9.46
C TRP A 99 -4.98 -5.32 -9.58
N TYR A 100 -4.73 -4.31 -10.39
CA TYR A 100 -3.41 -3.85 -10.75
C TYR A 100 -3.28 -2.37 -10.49
N MET A 101 -2.12 -1.96 -9.97
CA MET A 101 -1.85 -0.57 -9.59
C MET A 101 -0.46 -0.16 -10.04
N MET A 102 -0.32 1.12 -10.36
CA MET A 102 0.97 1.77 -10.53
C MET A 102 1.11 2.84 -9.45
N ALA A 103 2.29 2.93 -8.86
CA ALA A 103 2.64 3.94 -7.86
C ALA A 103 3.81 4.77 -8.34
N LEU A 104 3.74 6.08 -8.11
CA LEU A 104 4.82 7.04 -8.20
C LEU A 104 5.09 7.61 -6.82
N LYS A 105 6.33 7.43 -6.30
CA LYS A 105 6.73 8.00 -5.01
C LYS A 105 7.91 8.94 -5.16
N ARG A 106 7.88 10.05 -4.41
CA ARG A 106 8.96 11.03 -4.33
C ARG A 106 9.29 11.35 -2.87
N TRP A 107 10.55 11.67 -2.64
CA TRP A 107 10.97 12.20 -1.35
C TRP A 107 10.58 13.69 -1.25
N VAL A 108 9.95 14.08 -0.15
CA VAL A 108 9.65 15.49 0.15
C VAL A 108 10.90 16.18 0.71
N ASN A 109 11.67 15.44 1.51
CA ASN A 109 12.88 15.91 2.17
C ASN A 109 13.87 14.75 2.35
N SER A 110 14.93 14.95 3.15
CA SER A 110 15.89 13.89 3.49
C SER A 110 15.37 12.87 4.51
N ASP A 111 14.25 13.16 5.16
CA ASP A 111 13.60 12.27 6.11
C ASP A 111 12.78 11.21 5.37
N ALA A 112 12.94 9.94 5.78
CA ALA A 112 12.24 8.82 5.16
C ALA A 112 10.80 8.65 5.70
N LEU A 113 10.40 9.43 6.70
CA LEU A 113 9.08 9.37 7.32
C LEU A 113 7.99 9.91 6.40
N VAL A 114 8.29 10.99 5.62
CA VAL A 114 7.30 11.68 4.78
C VAL A 114 7.64 11.59 3.31
N ARG A 115 6.69 11.14 2.50
CA ARG A 115 6.83 11.02 1.04
C ARG A 115 5.56 11.51 0.34
N GLU A 116 5.72 12.01 -0.88
CA GLU A 116 4.61 12.20 -1.80
C GLU A 116 4.36 10.87 -2.54
N GLU A 117 3.13 10.41 -2.54
CA GLU A 117 2.70 9.23 -3.27
C GLU A 117 1.51 9.53 -4.18
N SER A 118 1.51 8.95 -5.37
CA SER A 118 0.36 8.87 -6.26
C SER A 118 0.19 7.45 -6.73
N ASP A 119 -0.93 6.87 -6.37
CA ASP A 119 -1.34 5.53 -6.78
C ASP A 119 -2.50 5.63 -7.76
N PHE A 120 -2.52 4.77 -8.79
CA PHE A 120 -3.64 4.67 -9.72
C PHE A 120 -3.82 3.25 -10.23
N TYR A 121 -5.08 2.90 -10.50
CA TYR A 121 -5.41 1.62 -11.09
C TYR A 121 -4.99 1.57 -12.55
N ILE A 122 -4.50 0.43 -12.96
CA ILE A 122 -4.16 0.10 -14.35
C ILE A 122 -4.87 -1.20 -14.75
N THR A 123 -5.04 -1.41 -16.03
CA THR A 123 -5.58 -2.67 -16.55
C THR A 123 -4.54 -3.79 -16.44
N LYS A 124 -5.01 -5.05 -16.53
CA LYS A 124 -4.13 -6.21 -16.60
C LYS A 124 -3.13 -6.11 -17.76
N GLU A 125 -3.59 -5.65 -18.92
CA GLU A 125 -2.76 -5.51 -20.12
C GLU A 125 -1.65 -4.45 -19.89
N GLU A 126 -1.98 -3.30 -19.30
CA GLU A 126 -1.00 -2.27 -18.94
C GLU A 126 0.02 -2.79 -17.93
N TYR A 127 -0.42 -3.56 -16.92
CA TYR A 127 0.46 -4.20 -15.95
C TYR A 127 1.44 -5.15 -16.63
N GLU A 128 0.95 -6.11 -17.44
CA GLU A 128 1.78 -7.10 -18.14
C GLU A 128 2.78 -6.45 -19.10
N ASN A 129 2.35 -5.43 -19.84
CA ASN A 129 3.21 -4.65 -20.72
C ASN A 129 4.28 -3.84 -19.97
N THR A 130 3.96 -3.38 -18.76
CA THR A 130 4.87 -2.58 -17.93
C THR A 130 5.90 -3.48 -17.24
N VAL A 131 5.47 -4.60 -16.64
CA VAL A 131 6.37 -5.58 -16.01
C VAL A 131 7.38 -6.13 -17.03
N GLY A 132 6.95 -6.42 -18.26
CA GLY A 132 7.82 -6.91 -19.34
C GLY A 132 8.91 -5.93 -19.77
N LYS A 133 8.84 -4.65 -19.38
CA LYS A 133 9.85 -3.60 -19.62
C LYS A 133 10.58 -3.19 -18.35
N GLY A 134 10.18 -3.73 -17.20
CA GLY A 134 10.69 -3.34 -15.90
C GLY A 134 12.04 -3.96 -15.58
N LEU A 135 12.53 -3.55 -14.42
CA LEU A 135 13.70 -4.17 -13.80
C LEU A 135 13.28 -5.54 -13.26
N ASP A 136 14.17 -6.53 -13.38
CA ASP A 136 13.91 -7.92 -12.96
C ASP A 136 13.90 -8.08 -11.43
N ASN A 137 13.36 -7.07 -10.74
CA ASN A 137 13.38 -6.91 -9.29
C ASN A 137 11.95 -6.88 -8.75
N THR A 138 11.48 -8.07 -8.40
CA THR A 138 10.12 -8.29 -7.94
C THR A 138 10.13 -8.78 -6.49
N ILE A 139 9.27 -8.19 -5.67
CA ILE A 139 9.00 -8.60 -4.29
C ILE A 139 7.68 -9.34 -4.25
N TYR A 140 7.68 -10.46 -3.54
CA TYR A 140 6.50 -11.26 -3.21
C TYR A 140 6.24 -11.14 -1.72
N LYS A 141 5.01 -10.82 -1.33
CA LYS A 141 4.64 -10.74 0.08
C LYS A 141 3.14 -10.98 0.30
N LYS A 142 2.82 -11.44 1.50
CA LYS A 142 1.46 -11.41 2.04
C LYS A 142 1.34 -10.24 3.00
N ARG A 143 0.34 -9.38 2.77
CA ARG A 143 -0.01 -8.29 3.68
C ARG A 143 -1.26 -8.69 4.47
N TYR A 144 -1.14 -8.71 5.78
CA TYR A 144 -2.25 -8.89 6.71
C TYR A 144 -2.61 -7.55 7.31
N GLN A 145 -3.88 -7.18 7.20
CA GLN A 145 -4.34 -5.87 7.67
C GLN A 145 -5.45 -6.02 8.68
N PHE A 146 -5.36 -5.28 9.77
CA PHE A 146 -6.31 -5.27 10.87
C PHE A 146 -6.20 -3.99 11.68
N GLU A 147 -7.26 -3.66 12.45
CA GLU A 147 -7.33 -2.46 13.25
C GLU A 147 -6.91 -2.72 14.71
N VAL A 148 -6.12 -1.83 15.28
CA VAL A 148 -5.74 -1.79 16.68
C VAL A 148 -5.78 -0.34 17.16
N ASP A 149 -6.63 -0.03 18.14
CA ASP A 149 -6.76 1.31 18.73
C ASP A 149 -6.89 2.44 17.69
N ASP A 150 -7.81 2.27 16.74
CA ASP A 150 -8.08 3.18 15.62
C ASP A 150 -6.91 3.39 14.64
N LEU A 151 -5.88 2.54 14.70
CA LEU A 151 -4.77 2.51 13.74
C LEU A 151 -4.83 1.23 12.91
N THR A 152 -4.61 1.39 11.60
CA THR A 152 -4.49 0.25 10.69
C THR A 152 -3.08 -0.32 10.73
N TYR A 153 -2.98 -1.57 11.22
CA TYR A 153 -1.73 -2.33 11.22
C TYR A 153 -1.63 -3.13 9.92
N ALA A 154 -0.56 -2.91 9.18
CA ALA A 154 -0.21 -3.69 7.99
C ALA A 154 1.01 -4.57 8.28
N VAL A 155 0.79 -5.87 8.43
CA VAL A 155 1.86 -6.87 8.63
C VAL A 155 2.22 -7.46 7.27
N ASP A 156 3.43 -7.18 6.79
CA ASP A 156 3.99 -7.75 5.57
C ASP A 156 4.87 -8.95 5.92
N ILE A 157 4.53 -10.13 5.41
CA ILE A 157 5.35 -11.34 5.47
C ILE A 157 5.90 -11.59 4.06
N PHE A 158 7.21 -11.49 3.93
CA PHE A 158 7.88 -11.64 2.63
C PHE A 158 8.05 -13.10 2.25
N GLU A 159 8.05 -13.34 0.95
CA GLU A 159 8.20 -14.66 0.34
C GLU A 159 9.39 -14.68 -0.65
N GLY A 160 9.75 -15.86 -1.15
CA GLY A 160 10.82 -16.03 -2.14
C GLY A 160 12.20 -15.66 -1.58
N GLU A 161 12.94 -14.81 -2.28
CA GLU A 161 14.30 -14.42 -1.87
C GLU A 161 14.38 -13.61 -0.57
N LEU A 162 13.25 -13.07 -0.13
CA LEU A 162 13.11 -12.31 1.12
C LEU A 162 12.42 -13.12 2.22
N GLU A 163 12.27 -14.43 2.05
CA GLU A 163 11.66 -15.29 3.07
C GLU A 163 12.37 -15.17 4.42
N GLY A 164 11.59 -15.06 5.49
CA GLY A 164 12.07 -14.81 6.84
C GLY A 164 12.06 -13.35 7.27
N LEU A 165 11.86 -12.40 6.33
CA LEU A 165 11.63 -11.01 6.66
C LEU A 165 10.13 -10.77 6.92
N ALA A 166 9.85 -10.01 7.97
CA ALA A 166 8.49 -9.53 8.22
C ALA A 166 8.52 -8.11 8.78
N TYR A 167 7.54 -7.30 8.34
CA TYR A 167 7.38 -5.91 8.79
C TYR A 167 6.03 -5.70 9.44
N LEU A 168 5.99 -4.76 10.38
CA LEU A 168 4.82 -3.97 10.72
C LEU A 168 4.98 -2.60 10.08
N GLU A 169 3.98 -2.15 9.35
CA GLU A 169 3.83 -0.78 8.84
C GLU A 169 2.58 -0.18 9.44
N ILE A 170 2.66 1.07 9.88
CA ILE A 170 1.52 1.87 10.36
C ILE A 170 1.61 3.23 9.71
N GLU A 171 0.52 3.65 9.08
CA GLU A 171 0.35 4.97 8.50
C GLU A 171 -0.35 5.90 9.49
N PHE A 172 0.10 7.15 9.57
CA PHE A 172 -0.39 8.14 10.53
C PHE A 172 -0.92 9.39 9.82
N GLU A 173 -1.96 9.97 10.37
CA GLU A 173 -2.53 11.23 9.86
C GLU A 173 -1.59 12.44 10.03
N SER A 174 -0.59 12.35 10.91
CA SER A 174 0.37 13.43 11.14
C SER A 174 1.70 12.93 11.73
N GLU A 175 2.78 13.65 11.46
CA GLU A 175 4.09 13.40 12.07
C GLU A 175 4.03 13.43 13.60
N LYS A 176 3.16 14.29 14.19
CA LYS A 176 2.98 14.37 15.64
C LYS A 176 2.46 13.04 16.20
N LEU A 177 1.47 12.42 15.55
CA LEU A 177 0.93 11.12 15.95
C LEU A 177 1.98 10.03 15.76
N ALA A 178 2.68 10.00 14.61
CA ALA A 178 3.76 9.06 14.37
C ALA A 178 4.85 9.13 15.44
N ASN A 179 5.27 10.33 15.82
CA ASN A 179 6.32 10.56 16.82
C ASN A 179 5.89 10.25 18.26
N SER A 180 4.59 10.33 18.57
CA SER A 180 4.04 9.99 19.90
C SER A 180 3.65 8.52 20.04
N PHE A 181 3.71 7.73 18.95
CA PHE A 181 3.33 6.33 18.98
C PHE A 181 4.34 5.50 19.79
N GLU A 182 3.83 4.78 20.79
CA GLU A 182 4.62 3.89 21.62
C GLU A 182 4.82 2.54 20.89
N THR A 183 6.09 2.23 20.60
CA THR A 183 6.44 1.00 19.89
C THR A 183 6.09 -0.23 20.74
N PRO A 184 5.32 -1.19 20.22
CA PRO A 184 4.97 -2.42 20.93
C PRO A 184 6.19 -3.28 21.32
N ASP A 185 6.14 -3.97 22.45
CA ASP A 185 7.25 -4.78 22.99
C ASP A 185 7.68 -5.97 22.09
N TRP A 186 6.82 -6.41 21.19
CA TRP A 186 7.10 -7.54 20.29
C TRP A 186 7.85 -7.14 19.01
N ILE A 187 8.19 -5.87 18.86
CA ILE A 187 8.99 -5.34 17.75
C ILE A 187 10.47 -5.70 17.94
N ILE A 188 11.15 -6.07 16.84
CA ILE A 188 12.60 -6.33 16.86
C ILE A 188 13.37 -5.02 16.72
N LYS A 189 13.00 -4.19 15.73
CA LYS A 189 13.78 -3.00 15.38
C LYS A 189 12.93 -1.98 14.62
N ASP A 190 13.00 -0.71 15.01
CA ASP A 190 12.51 0.40 14.19
C ASP A 190 13.45 0.62 12.99
N VAL A 191 12.90 0.57 11.81
CA VAL A 191 13.61 0.74 10.53
C VAL A 191 13.00 1.84 9.67
N THR A 192 12.17 2.70 10.25
CA THR A 192 11.48 3.80 9.57
C THR A 192 12.46 4.63 8.73
N ASN A 193 13.60 5.00 9.31
CA ASN A 193 14.62 5.82 8.67
C ASN A 193 15.80 5.02 8.10
N ASP A 194 15.77 3.70 8.17
CA ASP A 194 16.82 2.86 7.60
C ASP A 194 16.50 2.49 6.15
N ARG A 195 17.15 3.16 5.20
CA ARG A 195 16.91 2.99 3.77
C ARG A 195 17.06 1.55 3.30
N ARG A 196 17.95 0.76 3.91
CA ARG A 196 18.18 -0.66 3.55
C ARG A 196 16.92 -1.51 3.65
N PHE A 197 15.92 -1.08 4.46
CA PHE A 197 14.66 -1.78 4.69
C PHE A 197 13.49 -1.20 3.86
N LYS A 198 13.75 -0.24 2.96
CA LYS A 198 12.74 0.18 1.99
C LYS A 198 12.57 -0.89 0.91
N ASN A 199 11.32 -1.12 0.50
CA ASN A 199 11.01 -2.19 -0.47
C ASN A 199 11.82 -2.07 -1.77
N GLN A 200 12.12 -0.85 -2.23
CA GLN A 200 12.96 -0.64 -3.41
C GLN A 200 14.41 -1.12 -3.22
N GLU A 201 14.96 -0.95 -2.02
CA GLU A 201 16.32 -1.43 -1.70
C GLU A 201 16.33 -2.96 -1.56
N LEU A 202 15.28 -3.53 -0.94
CA LEU A 202 15.10 -4.98 -0.88
C LEU A 202 15.01 -5.61 -2.27
N ALA A 203 14.30 -4.97 -3.19
CA ALA A 203 14.18 -5.43 -4.56
C ALA A 203 15.52 -5.40 -5.31
N GLN A 204 16.39 -4.43 -5.00
CA GLN A 204 17.69 -4.29 -5.65
C GLN A 204 18.79 -5.16 -5.05
N PHE A 205 18.81 -5.28 -3.72
CA PHE A 205 19.98 -5.78 -2.98
C PHE A 205 19.66 -6.98 -2.11
N GLY A 206 18.39 -7.40 -2.07
CA GLY A 206 17.93 -8.55 -1.27
C GLY A 206 17.87 -8.25 0.23
N MET A 207 17.98 -9.32 1.04
CA MET A 207 17.82 -9.31 2.49
C MET A 207 18.92 -8.47 3.17
N PRO A 208 18.58 -7.40 3.90
CA PRO A 208 19.55 -6.63 4.66
C PRO A 208 20.01 -7.38 5.92
N LYS A 209 21.23 -7.11 6.38
CA LYS A 209 21.67 -7.63 7.69
C LYS A 209 20.91 -6.90 8.80
N ILE A 210 20.21 -7.67 9.62
CA ILE A 210 19.55 -7.21 10.84
C ILE A 210 20.58 -7.32 11.97
N ASN A 211 21.27 -6.23 12.29
CA ASN A 211 22.22 -6.16 13.40
C ASN A 211 21.55 -5.55 14.62
#